data_221c9355b694616664029dd4d9c2f52f
#
_entry.id   221c9355b694616664029dd4d9c2f52f
#
_cell.length_a   1.000
_cell.length_b   1.000
_cell.length_c   1.000
_cell.angle_alpha   90.00
_cell.angle_beta   90.00
_cell.angle_gamma   90.00
#
_symmetry.space_group_name_H-M   'P 1'
#
loop_
_entity.id
_entity.type
_entity.pdbx_description
1 polymer ?
#
loop_
_entity_poly.entity_id
_entity_poly.type
_entity_poly.pdbx_seq_one_letter_code
_entity_poly.pdbx_strand_id
1 'polypeptide(L)'
;MQIMIKSLLEDLNKYVKAMQENSENAKQFSDLFRENYMSLKEEQQLDDFYERLWSEFSSDPKIFTLILSIIYDVVRDDRSLYEIFYLLQHSDMDLLSQIYIRDQLETCIFRNSNLSRNYRNRRNLHKQLLTKLENLIDVNLDYKPYKFRNKKRIVLTICQLLGDSHAPTRVLKEICYILQNKFHYEVLVIVAIDDMYDGDLSSIWYHPAISFYNENYNGSFTVKYKEEKINGFQFIMNHRNLGIIKKLINIICNYNPAFIWHMGNRCLFADLFRKYTTVMAMPFTDGYTISEAQIMCTYLNSHSDEIKDMEAYLGETGQKPLQYDLRLPLTPSMKTYHRKDFNIDDKDFVITVVGNRLDIEVNNEFKQLLRKILKISSKISIAFVGIFESYPSFINEDEIFSTRTKFLGYQEDLIGVLGIMDLFLNPPRQGGGGGAVYSLYNGVPVVTLNYCDVANSLEPEDTCNSIQEMFGLIQKYFYDKVFYQKQSVKALEIRKKRGLDVFFNNTKTMLEEAVELFE
;
A
#
# COMPACT_ATOMS: atom_id res chain seq x y z
N MET A 1 17.35 24.70 27.68
CA MET A 1 16.75 23.41 27.37
C MET A 1 15.37 23.23 27.98
N GLN A 2 15.19 23.11 29.30
CA GLN A 2 13.86 22.92 29.92
C GLN A 2 12.80 24.00 29.57
N ILE A 3 13.22 25.27 29.43
CA ILE A 3 12.31 26.36 29.02
C ILE A 3 11.83 26.16 27.58
N MET A 4 12.70 25.71 26.69
CA MET A 4 12.38 25.47 25.28
C MET A 4 11.41 24.29 25.11
N ILE A 5 11.64 23.17 25.82
CA ILE A 5 10.75 22.00 25.81
C ILE A 5 9.38 22.38 26.39
N LYS A 6 9.35 23.17 27.48
CA LYS A 6 8.10 23.65 28.05
C LYS A 6 7.32 24.52 27.05
N SER A 7 7.99 25.43 26.35
CA SER A 7 7.38 26.26 25.31
C SER A 7 6.81 25.40 24.17
N LEU A 8 7.56 24.38 23.73
CA LEU A 8 7.12 23.48 22.69
C LEU A 8 5.86 22.68 23.06
N LEU A 9 5.76 22.21 24.30
CA LEU A 9 4.55 21.55 24.83
C LEU A 9 3.37 22.53 24.93
N GLU A 10 3.62 23.78 25.32
CA GLU A 10 2.57 24.81 25.32
C GLU A 10 2.04 25.09 23.90
N ASP A 11 2.90 25.11 22.89
CA ASP A 11 2.50 25.32 21.51
C ASP A 11 1.72 24.11 20.96
N LEU A 12 2.15 22.87 21.29
CA LEU A 12 1.39 21.66 20.98
C LEU A 12 -0.01 21.70 21.60
N ASN A 13 -0.10 22.07 22.89
CA ASN A 13 -1.38 22.18 23.58
C ASN A 13 -2.30 23.26 22.98
N LYS A 14 -1.75 24.41 22.57
CA LYS A 14 -2.50 25.45 21.85
C LYS A 14 -3.04 24.92 20.53
N TYR A 15 -2.22 24.17 19.79
CA TYR A 15 -2.64 23.56 18.53
C TYR A 15 -3.76 22.53 18.73
N VAL A 16 -3.57 21.58 19.65
CA VAL A 16 -4.58 20.56 19.98
C VAL A 16 -5.91 21.21 20.38
N LYS A 17 -5.86 22.23 21.24
CA LYS A 17 -7.06 22.97 21.67
C LYS A 17 -7.73 23.70 20.47
N ALA A 18 -6.95 24.38 19.65
CA ALA A 18 -7.47 25.09 18.49
C ALA A 18 -8.15 24.14 17.47
N MET A 19 -7.62 22.92 17.31
CA MET A 19 -8.28 21.89 16.49
C MET A 19 -9.61 21.44 17.08
N GLN A 20 -9.66 21.18 18.39
CA GLN A 20 -10.90 20.76 19.06
C GLN A 20 -12.01 21.82 18.95
N GLU A 21 -11.63 23.08 18.96
CA GLU A 21 -12.53 24.22 18.84
C GLU A 21 -12.82 24.63 17.39
N ASN A 22 -12.28 23.93 16.38
CA ASN A 22 -12.33 24.31 14.96
C ASN A 22 -11.89 25.77 14.71
N SER A 23 -10.88 26.23 15.45
CA SER A 23 -10.39 27.60 15.43
C SER A 23 -9.66 27.92 14.12
N GLU A 24 -9.91 29.12 13.56
CA GLU A 24 -9.18 29.63 12.39
C GLU A 24 -7.66 29.74 12.65
N ASN A 25 -7.24 29.81 13.92
CA ASN A 25 -5.83 29.89 14.32
C ASN A 25 -5.12 28.52 14.34
N ALA A 26 -5.81 27.40 14.12
CA ALA A 26 -5.20 26.06 14.19
C ALA A 26 -3.97 25.94 13.27
N LYS A 27 -4.05 26.47 12.04
CA LYS A 27 -2.93 26.46 11.11
C LYS A 27 -1.72 27.26 11.65
N GLN A 28 -1.95 28.43 12.23
CA GLN A 28 -0.88 29.26 12.80
C GLN A 28 -0.17 28.53 13.96
N PHE A 29 -0.92 27.87 14.83
CA PHE A 29 -0.33 27.10 15.94
C PHE A 29 0.40 25.87 15.46
N SER A 30 -0.08 25.20 14.42
CA SER A 30 0.62 24.09 13.76
C SER A 30 1.95 24.53 13.18
N ASP A 31 1.99 25.65 12.46
CA ASP A 31 3.21 26.20 11.86
C ASP A 31 4.22 26.60 12.93
N LEU A 32 3.76 27.25 14.01
CA LEU A 32 4.60 27.64 15.16
C LEU A 32 5.19 26.39 15.86
N PHE A 33 4.37 25.39 16.13
CA PHE A 33 4.85 24.15 16.71
C PHE A 33 5.91 23.48 15.83
N ARG A 34 5.66 23.40 14.52
CA ARG A 34 6.62 22.84 13.55
C ARG A 34 7.95 23.60 13.58
N GLU A 35 7.93 24.93 13.52
CA GLU A 35 9.14 25.77 13.54
C GLU A 35 9.96 25.53 14.82
N ASN A 36 9.29 25.53 15.96
CA ASN A 36 9.95 25.31 17.26
C ASN A 36 10.49 23.88 17.40
N TYR A 37 9.76 22.87 16.92
CA TYR A 37 10.22 21.49 16.89
C TYR A 37 11.46 21.34 16.01
N MET A 38 11.45 21.89 14.80
CA MET A 38 12.58 21.85 13.86
C MET A 38 13.79 22.65 14.35
N SER A 39 13.65 23.47 15.37
CA SER A 39 14.76 24.15 16.03
C SER A 39 15.55 23.25 17.00
N LEU A 40 15.00 22.10 17.39
CA LEU A 40 15.70 21.08 18.15
C LEU A 40 16.75 20.41 17.26
N LYS A 41 18.04 20.73 17.50
CA LYS A 41 19.14 20.29 16.63
C LYS A 41 19.94 19.12 17.19
N GLU A 42 19.83 18.90 18.49
CA GLU A 42 20.59 17.88 19.21
C GLU A 42 19.66 16.70 19.55
N GLU A 43 20.13 15.48 19.36
CA GLU A 43 19.40 14.26 19.68
C GLU A 43 18.92 14.25 21.13
N GLN A 44 19.75 14.75 22.06
CA GLN A 44 19.39 14.89 23.47
C GLN A 44 18.17 15.80 23.71
N GLN A 45 17.98 16.83 22.89
CA GLN A 45 16.82 17.73 23.03
C GLN A 45 15.53 17.03 22.60
N LEU A 46 15.60 16.18 21.59
CA LEU A 46 14.49 15.34 21.18
C LEU A 46 14.19 14.28 22.24
N ASP A 47 15.21 13.64 22.80
CA ASP A 47 15.04 12.67 23.88
C ASP A 47 14.30 13.30 25.07
N ASP A 48 14.79 14.44 25.55
CA ASP A 48 14.17 15.17 26.67
C ASP A 48 12.70 15.57 26.36
N PHE A 49 12.39 15.93 25.11
CA PHE A 49 11.03 16.25 24.68
C PHE A 49 10.11 15.01 24.75
N TYR A 50 10.54 13.87 24.22
CA TYR A 50 9.75 12.64 24.26
C TYR A 50 9.65 12.05 25.67
N GLU A 51 10.71 12.13 26.49
CA GLU A 51 10.64 11.76 27.90
C GLU A 51 9.58 12.59 28.64
N ARG A 52 9.49 13.88 28.33
CA ARG A 52 8.47 14.74 28.91
C ARG A 52 7.07 14.37 28.46
N LEU A 53 6.87 14.05 27.16
CA LEU A 53 5.60 13.55 26.66
C LEU A 53 5.17 12.25 27.37
N TRP A 54 6.10 11.32 27.55
CA TRP A 54 5.87 10.10 28.31
C TRP A 54 5.43 10.39 29.75
N SER A 55 6.11 11.30 30.41
CA SER A 55 5.77 11.69 31.79
C SER A 55 4.37 12.31 31.91
N GLU A 56 3.91 13.05 30.91
CA GLU A 56 2.63 13.75 30.94
C GLU A 56 1.45 12.88 30.48
N PHE A 57 1.64 12.03 29.47
CA PHE A 57 0.54 11.37 28.76
C PHE A 57 0.51 9.85 28.87
N SER A 58 1.53 9.17 29.35
CA SER A 58 1.59 7.70 29.41
C SER A 58 0.50 7.05 30.27
N SER A 59 -0.13 7.80 31.16
CA SER A 59 -1.25 7.32 31.98
C SER A 59 -2.53 7.07 31.15
N ASP A 60 -2.68 7.73 30.00
CA ASP A 60 -3.75 7.47 29.03
C ASP A 60 -3.14 7.15 27.65
N PRO A 61 -2.91 5.86 27.34
CA PRO A 61 -2.26 5.45 26.11
C PRO A 61 -3.02 5.86 24.84
N LYS A 62 -4.34 6.05 24.88
CA LYS A 62 -5.14 6.49 23.73
C LYS A 62 -4.90 7.96 23.42
N ILE A 63 -4.95 8.80 24.45
CA ILE A 63 -4.62 10.23 24.32
C ILE A 63 -3.17 10.39 23.88
N PHE A 64 -2.27 9.62 24.46
CA PHE A 64 -0.85 9.68 24.08
C PHE A 64 -0.64 9.28 22.61
N THR A 65 -1.30 8.23 22.13
CA THR A 65 -1.27 7.86 20.72
C THR A 65 -1.79 8.99 19.82
N LEU A 66 -2.89 9.63 20.19
CA LEU A 66 -3.43 10.77 19.46
C LEU A 66 -2.39 11.91 19.37
N ILE A 67 -1.76 12.27 20.49
CA ILE A 67 -0.74 13.33 20.52
C ILE A 67 0.45 12.98 19.63
N LEU A 68 0.98 11.76 19.73
CA LEU A 68 2.08 11.30 18.89
C LEU A 68 1.71 11.29 17.40
N SER A 69 0.47 10.92 17.06
CA SER A 69 -0.02 10.95 15.69
C SER A 69 -0.17 12.39 15.16
N ILE A 70 -0.54 13.35 16.02
CA ILE A 70 -0.56 14.78 15.68
C ILE A 70 0.86 15.27 15.40
N ILE A 71 1.82 14.94 16.25
CA ILE A 71 3.22 15.31 16.06
C ILE A 71 3.71 14.77 14.73
N TYR A 72 3.48 13.49 14.44
CA TYR A 72 3.85 12.89 13.16
C TYR A 72 3.21 13.61 11.97
N ASP A 73 1.93 13.94 12.05
CA ASP A 73 1.23 14.61 10.93
C ASP A 73 1.79 16.02 10.67
N VAL A 74 2.09 16.78 11.71
CA VAL A 74 2.60 18.15 11.61
C VAL A 74 4.07 18.19 11.20
N VAL A 75 4.91 17.35 11.81
CA VAL A 75 6.38 17.47 11.70
C VAL A 75 6.98 16.46 10.71
N ARG A 76 6.30 15.32 10.51
CA ARG A 76 6.78 14.16 9.73
C ARG A 76 8.05 13.56 10.31
N ASP A 77 8.18 13.57 11.63
CA ASP A 77 9.27 12.90 12.33
C ASP A 77 8.87 11.46 12.65
N ASP A 78 9.64 10.52 12.12
CA ASP A 78 9.40 9.08 12.27
C ASP A 78 9.51 8.60 13.72
N ARG A 79 10.18 9.36 14.59
CA ARG A 79 10.32 9.03 16.00
C ARG A 79 8.97 8.90 16.69
N SER A 80 8.00 9.77 16.37
CA SER A 80 6.64 9.66 16.90
C SER A 80 6.01 8.29 16.61
N LEU A 81 6.26 7.71 15.45
CA LEU A 81 5.77 6.38 15.09
C LEU A 81 6.48 5.26 15.86
N TYR A 82 7.78 5.41 16.13
CA TYR A 82 8.51 4.47 16.99
C TYR A 82 7.98 4.50 18.44
N GLU A 83 7.64 5.68 18.97
CA GLU A 83 7.04 5.82 20.30
C GLU A 83 5.63 5.18 20.34
N ILE A 84 4.81 5.33 19.30
CA ILE A 84 3.52 4.64 19.19
C ILE A 84 3.72 3.12 19.14
N PHE A 85 4.70 2.65 18.38
CA PHE A 85 5.01 1.22 18.29
C PHE A 85 5.41 0.65 19.67
N TYR A 86 6.27 1.37 20.41
CA TYR A 86 6.66 1.00 21.76
C TYR A 86 5.46 0.99 22.72
N LEU A 87 4.60 2.02 22.63
CA LEU A 87 3.39 2.13 23.43
C LEU A 87 2.44 0.94 23.21
N LEU A 88 2.26 0.51 21.95
CA LEU A 88 1.45 -0.67 21.62
C LEU A 88 1.95 -1.97 22.28
N GLN A 89 3.26 -2.11 22.41
CA GLN A 89 3.87 -3.29 23.00
C GLN A 89 3.76 -3.32 24.54
N HIS A 90 3.68 -2.16 25.19
CA HIS A 90 3.87 -2.03 26.64
C HIS A 90 2.65 -1.44 27.38
N SER A 91 1.56 -1.10 26.69
CA SER A 91 0.36 -0.51 27.32
C SER A 91 -0.77 -1.53 27.51
N ASP A 92 -1.65 -1.22 28.45
CA ASP A 92 -2.87 -1.98 28.75
C ASP A 92 -4.08 -1.52 27.90
N MET A 93 -3.84 -0.96 26.72
CA MET A 93 -4.93 -0.62 25.80
C MET A 93 -5.78 -1.85 25.47
N ASP A 94 -7.08 -1.61 25.26
CA ASP A 94 -7.95 -2.68 24.75
C ASP A 94 -7.48 -3.17 23.36
N LEU A 95 -7.70 -4.45 23.12
CA LEU A 95 -7.17 -5.15 21.93
C LEU A 95 -7.60 -4.49 20.62
N LEU A 96 -8.83 -4.02 20.52
CA LEU A 96 -9.35 -3.46 19.25
C LEU A 96 -8.73 -2.10 18.94
N SER A 97 -8.50 -1.28 19.98
CA SER A 97 -7.69 -0.07 19.85
C SER A 97 -6.26 -0.39 19.40
N GLN A 98 -5.63 -1.42 19.99
CA GLN A 98 -4.29 -1.85 19.59
C GLN A 98 -4.25 -2.32 18.12
N ILE A 99 -5.22 -3.10 17.65
CA ILE A 99 -5.32 -3.55 16.26
C ILE A 99 -5.46 -2.33 15.34
N TYR A 100 -6.38 -1.43 15.65
CA TYR A 100 -6.59 -0.23 14.85
C TYR A 100 -5.33 0.65 14.74
N ILE A 101 -4.67 0.94 15.87
CA ILE A 101 -3.45 1.76 15.89
C ILE A 101 -2.33 1.06 15.11
N ARG A 102 -2.17 -0.27 15.27
CA ARG A 102 -1.20 -1.05 14.49
C ARG A 102 -1.45 -0.85 12.99
N ASP A 103 -2.71 -0.89 12.54
CA ASP A 103 -3.03 -0.77 11.13
C ASP A 103 -2.80 0.65 10.59
N GLN A 104 -3.00 1.68 11.42
CA GLN A 104 -2.59 3.05 11.09
C GLN A 104 -1.06 3.17 10.93
N LEU A 105 -0.28 2.58 11.84
CA LEU A 105 1.19 2.52 11.72
C LEU A 105 1.63 1.83 10.44
N GLU A 106 1.07 0.66 10.12
CA GLU A 106 1.37 -0.07 8.89
C GLU A 106 1.07 0.75 7.63
N THR A 107 0.01 1.55 7.68
CA THR A 107 -0.35 2.47 6.58
C THR A 107 0.65 3.62 6.47
N CYS A 108 1.14 4.16 7.58
CA CYS A 108 2.22 5.17 7.58
C CYS A 108 3.51 4.58 7.00
N ILE A 109 3.92 3.38 7.43
CA ILE A 109 5.08 2.66 6.90
C ILE A 109 4.95 2.40 5.39
N PHE A 110 3.76 2.01 4.93
CA PHE A 110 3.49 1.82 3.51
C PHE A 110 3.61 3.12 2.69
N ARG A 111 3.19 4.25 3.27
CA ARG A 111 3.21 5.56 2.58
C ARG A 111 4.55 6.27 2.62
N ASN A 112 5.41 5.95 3.59
CA ASN A 112 6.71 6.58 3.78
C ASN A 112 7.84 5.57 3.50
N SER A 113 8.51 5.73 2.37
CA SER A 113 9.60 4.84 1.95
C SER A 113 10.86 4.94 2.83
N ASN A 114 10.99 6.02 3.61
CA ASN A 114 12.14 6.23 4.49
C ASN A 114 11.97 5.57 5.87
N LEU A 115 10.74 5.15 6.22
CA LEU A 115 10.50 4.46 7.48
C LEU A 115 11.14 3.08 7.49
N SER A 116 11.81 2.78 8.59
CA SER A 116 12.35 1.44 8.83
C SER A 116 11.25 0.40 8.82
N ARG A 117 11.39 -0.58 7.94
CA ARG A 117 10.46 -1.70 7.80
C ARG A 117 10.86 -2.88 8.66
N ASN A 118 11.29 -2.66 9.90
CA ASN A 118 11.71 -3.73 10.79
C ASN A 118 10.67 -4.87 10.84
N TYR A 119 10.83 -5.82 9.91
CA TYR A 119 9.88 -6.91 9.68
C TYR A 119 9.70 -7.76 10.94
N ARG A 120 10.78 -8.11 11.62
CA ARG A 120 10.77 -8.93 12.84
C ARG A 120 9.93 -8.31 13.95
N ASN A 121 10.12 -7.01 14.22
CA ASN A 121 9.36 -6.32 15.25
C ASN A 121 7.87 -6.22 14.91
N ARG A 122 7.55 -5.91 13.66
CA ARG A 122 6.17 -5.86 13.17
C ARG A 122 5.48 -7.22 13.27
N ARG A 123 6.18 -8.29 12.92
CA ARG A 123 5.70 -9.67 13.06
C ARG A 123 5.47 -10.05 14.53
N ASN A 124 6.37 -9.67 15.43
CA ASN A 124 6.22 -9.93 16.86
C ASN A 124 4.97 -9.23 17.43
N LEU A 125 4.75 -7.96 17.08
CA LEU A 125 3.53 -7.24 17.47
C LEU A 125 2.28 -7.93 16.91
N HIS A 126 2.28 -8.30 15.63
CA HIS A 126 1.18 -9.01 15.00
C HIS A 126 0.85 -10.32 15.73
N LYS A 127 1.86 -11.12 16.06
CA LYS A 127 1.71 -12.37 16.81
C LYS A 127 1.13 -12.16 18.20
N GLN A 128 1.54 -11.10 18.90
CA GLN A 128 0.97 -10.74 20.21
C GLN A 128 -0.52 -10.39 20.10
N LEU A 129 -0.88 -9.54 19.12
CA LEU A 129 -2.27 -9.16 18.89
C LEU A 129 -3.14 -10.35 18.47
N LEU A 130 -2.61 -11.22 17.60
CA LEU A 130 -3.30 -12.44 17.19
C LEU A 130 -3.56 -13.37 18.38
N THR A 131 -2.58 -13.55 19.27
CA THR A 131 -2.75 -14.37 20.48
C THR A 131 -3.82 -13.79 21.41
N LYS A 132 -3.82 -12.46 21.62
CA LYS A 132 -4.87 -11.78 22.39
C LYS A 132 -6.25 -11.95 21.75
N LEU A 133 -6.33 -11.86 20.41
CA LEU A 133 -7.58 -12.04 19.68
C LEU A 133 -8.11 -13.48 19.76
N GLU A 134 -7.23 -14.47 19.63
CA GLU A 134 -7.59 -15.88 19.80
C GLU A 134 -8.19 -16.15 21.20
N ASN A 135 -7.55 -15.62 22.24
CA ASN A 135 -8.06 -15.75 23.62
C ASN A 135 -9.42 -15.05 23.80
N LEU A 136 -9.63 -13.90 23.17
CA LEU A 136 -10.90 -13.17 23.25
C LEU A 136 -12.03 -13.88 22.49
N ILE A 137 -11.70 -14.47 21.34
CA ILE A 137 -12.67 -15.23 20.54
C ILE A 137 -13.00 -16.56 21.24
N ASP A 138 -12.04 -17.17 21.95
CA ASP A 138 -12.21 -18.42 22.68
C ASP A 138 -12.85 -19.53 21.82
N VAL A 139 -12.27 -19.79 20.66
CA VAL A 139 -12.66 -20.90 19.76
C VAL A 139 -11.51 -21.85 19.66
N ASN A 140 -11.74 -23.08 20.07
CA ASN A 140 -10.77 -24.15 19.90
C ASN A 140 -10.85 -24.72 18.48
N LEU A 141 -9.74 -24.69 17.74
CA LEU A 141 -9.62 -25.18 16.38
C LEU A 141 -8.55 -26.27 16.33
N ASP A 142 -8.97 -27.47 15.91
CA ASP A 142 -8.05 -28.59 15.67
C ASP A 142 -7.60 -28.59 14.21
N TYR A 143 -6.29 -28.72 14.00
CA TYR A 143 -5.73 -28.76 12.66
C TYR A 143 -6.24 -29.96 11.88
N LYS A 144 -6.81 -29.69 10.72
CA LYS A 144 -7.33 -30.71 9.83
C LYS A 144 -6.30 -31.00 8.73
N PRO A 145 -5.67 -32.19 8.72
CA PRO A 145 -4.73 -32.55 7.66
C PRO A 145 -5.34 -32.46 6.26
N TYR A 146 -4.53 -32.09 5.28
CA TYR A 146 -4.98 -31.80 3.89
C TYR A 146 -5.80 -32.95 3.29
N LYS A 147 -5.45 -34.23 3.57
CA LYS A 147 -6.19 -35.40 3.09
C LYS A 147 -7.66 -35.46 3.52
N PHE A 148 -8.04 -34.79 4.60
CA PHE A 148 -9.41 -34.74 5.12
C PHE A 148 -10.18 -33.46 4.72
N ARG A 149 -9.55 -32.55 3.99
CA ARG A 149 -10.16 -31.31 3.52
C ARG A 149 -10.89 -31.53 2.20
N ASN A 150 -11.83 -30.64 1.88
CA ASN A 150 -12.43 -30.61 0.55
C ASN A 150 -11.48 -29.91 -0.43
N LYS A 151 -10.83 -30.72 -1.27
CA LYS A 151 -9.81 -30.26 -2.21
C LYS A 151 -10.35 -29.34 -3.32
N LYS A 152 -11.67 -29.19 -3.43
CA LYS A 152 -12.33 -28.31 -4.41
C LYS A 152 -12.83 -27.01 -3.81
N ARG A 153 -12.57 -26.72 -2.53
CA ARG A 153 -13.00 -25.51 -1.85
C ARG A 153 -11.84 -24.66 -1.41
N ILE A 154 -11.87 -23.38 -1.74
CA ILE A 154 -10.88 -22.38 -1.34
C ILE A 154 -11.60 -21.21 -0.70
N VAL A 155 -11.04 -20.68 0.38
CA VAL A 155 -11.45 -19.39 0.94
C VAL A 155 -10.39 -18.36 0.58
N LEU A 156 -10.80 -17.28 -0.05
CA LEU A 156 -9.95 -16.12 -0.29
C LEU A 156 -10.27 -15.04 0.73
N THR A 157 -9.25 -14.45 1.34
CA THR A 157 -9.41 -13.34 2.28
C THR A 157 -8.70 -12.10 1.79
N ILE A 158 -9.31 -10.93 1.97
CA ILE A 158 -8.75 -9.62 1.60
C ILE A 158 -9.26 -8.56 2.57
N CYS A 159 -8.50 -7.46 2.75
CA CYS A 159 -8.92 -6.36 3.63
C CYS A 159 -9.85 -5.36 2.94
N GLN A 160 -9.89 -5.30 1.61
CA GLN A 160 -10.69 -4.33 0.85
C GLN A 160 -11.22 -4.93 -0.44
N LEU A 161 -12.50 -4.70 -0.72
CA LEU A 161 -13.12 -4.99 -2.02
C LEU A 161 -13.78 -3.71 -2.53
N LEU A 162 -13.17 -3.05 -3.50
CA LEU A 162 -13.60 -1.76 -4.04
C LEU A 162 -14.07 -1.89 -5.51
N GLY A 163 -14.05 -0.79 -6.25
CA GLY A 163 -14.36 -0.76 -7.69
C GLY A 163 -13.25 -1.37 -8.57
N ASP A 164 -13.54 -1.50 -9.86
CA ASP A 164 -12.66 -2.15 -10.85
C ASP A 164 -11.37 -1.35 -11.15
N SER A 165 -11.29 -0.10 -10.74
CA SER A 165 -10.06 0.70 -10.78
C SER A 165 -9.05 0.33 -9.68
N HIS A 166 -9.48 -0.35 -8.62
CA HIS A 166 -8.64 -0.77 -7.50
C HIS A 166 -7.87 -2.04 -7.85
N ALA A 167 -6.55 -1.94 -7.94
CA ALA A 167 -5.68 -3.04 -8.39
C ALA A 167 -5.85 -4.34 -7.56
N PRO A 168 -5.87 -4.33 -6.21
CA PRO A 168 -6.11 -5.52 -5.41
C PRO A 168 -7.47 -6.18 -5.71
N THR A 169 -8.52 -5.40 -5.91
CA THR A 169 -9.86 -5.90 -6.28
C THR A 169 -9.82 -6.62 -7.65
N ARG A 170 -9.09 -6.06 -8.62
CA ARG A 170 -8.92 -6.69 -9.93
C ARG A 170 -8.17 -8.01 -9.84
N VAL A 171 -7.08 -8.06 -9.05
CA VAL A 171 -6.32 -9.29 -8.82
C VAL A 171 -7.23 -10.36 -8.22
N LEU A 172 -7.97 -10.03 -7.16
CA LEU A 172 -8.91 -10.94 -6.52
C LEU A 172 -9.93 -11.49 -7.53
N LYS A 173 -10.56 -10.61 -8.31
CA LYS A 173 -11.58 -11.01 -9.30
C LYS A 173 -11.01 -11.93 -10.38
N GLU A 174 -9.81 -11.64 -10.89
CA GLU A 174 -9.15 -12.50 -11.88
C GLU A 174 -8.77 -13.87 -11.29
N ILE A 175 -8.26 -13.90 -10.06
CA ILE A 175 -7.96 -15.16 -9.37
C ILE A 175 -9.25 -15.94 -9.13
N CYS A 176 -10.33 -15.32 -8.65
CA CYS A 176 -11.62 -15.99 -8.49
C CYS A 176 -12.10 -16.60 -9.81
N TYR A 177 -12.04 -15.82 -10.89
CA TYR A 177 -12.44 -16.29 -12.22
C TYR A 177 -11.64 -17.52 -12.66
N ILE A 178 -10.31 -17.50 -12.53
CA ILE A 178 -9.47 -18.63 -12.92
C ILE A 178 -9.73 -19.84 -12.02
N LEU A 179 -9.84 -19.65 -10.71
CA LEU A 179 -10.12 -20.73 -9.78
C LEU A 179 -11.46 -21.40 -10.08
N GLN A 180 -12.50 -20.66 -10.37
CA GLN A 180 -13.84 -21.18 -10.65
C GLN A 180 -13.94 -21.76 -12.06
N ASN A 181 -13.58 -20.97 -13.08
CA ASN A 181 -13.80 -21.33 -14.49
C ASN A 181 -12.80 -22.35 -15.02
N LYS A 182 -11.50 -22.25 -14.65
CA LYS A 182 -10.46 -23.10 -15.20
C LYS A 182 -10.09 -24.28 -14.30
N PHE A 183 -10.08 -24.09 -12.99
CA PHE A 183 -9.73 -25.16 -12.05
C PHE A 183 -10.94 -25.81 -11.36
N HIS A 184 -12.13 -25.27 -11.58
CA HIS A 184 -13.40 -25.78 -11.03
C HIS A 184 -13.41 -25.87 -9.50
N TYR A 185 -12.85 -24.85 -8.84
CA TYR A 185 -12.95 -24.67 -7.40
C TYR A 185 -14.26 -23.95 -7.02
N GLU A 186 -14.82 -24.32 -5.90
CA GLU A 186 -15.80 -23.51 -5.18
C GLU A 186 -15.01 -22.46 -4.38
N VAL A 187 -15.28 -21.18 -4.63
CA VAL A 187 -14.57 -20.07 -3.99
C VAL A 187 -15.51 -19.29 -3.10
N LEU A 188 -15.09 -19.06 -1.85
CA LEU A 188 -15.73 -18.16 -0.89
C LEU A 188 -14.80 -16.99 -0.58
N VAL A 189 -15.24 -15.75 -0.78
CA VAL A 189 -14.47 -14.55 -0.50
C VAL A 189 -14.88 -13.96 0.84
N ILE A 190 -13.90 -13.68 1.72
CA ILE A 190 -14.11 -12.96 2.97
C ILE A 190 -13.36 -11.65 2.93
N VAL A 191 -14.08 -10.55 3.03
CA VAL A 191 -13.53 -9.20 3.15
C VAL A 191 -13.55 -8.82 4.63
N ALA A 192 -12.39 -8.93 5.29
CA ALA A 192 -12.22 -8.60 6.71
C ALA A 192 -11.49 -7.25 6.82
N ILE A 193 -12.22 -6.21 7.22
CA ILE A 193 -11.70 -4.86 7.32
C ILE A 193 -11.25 -4.64 8.76
N ASP A 194 -9.95 -4.61 9.02
CA ASP A 194 -9.36 -4.51 10.35
C ASP A 194 -8.83 -3.11 10.68
N ASP A 195 -8.75 -2.20 9.72
CA ASP A 195 -8.32 -0.81 9.88
C ASP A 195 -9.48 0.21 10.05
N MET A 196 -10.72 -0.24 10.10
CA MET A 196 -11.86 0.59 10.47
C MET A 196 -12.23 0.38 11.94
N TYR A 197 -12.15 1.44 12.72
CA TYR A 197 -12.61 1.46 14.08
C TYR A 197 -14.07 1.94 14.15
N ASP A 198 -14.94 1.18 14.83
CA ASP A 198 -16.33 1.57 15.04
C ASP A 198 -16.44 2.24 16.42
N GLY A 199 -16.35 3.53 16.45
CA GLY A 199 -16.37 4.35 17.65
C GLY A 199 -15.93 5.77 17.34
N ASP A 200 -15.54 6.51 18.35
CA ASP A 200 -15.02 7.86 18.17
C ASP A 200 -13.57 7.81 17.64
N LEU A 201 -13.44 7.61 16.33
CA LEU A 201 -12.17 7.46 15.62
C LEU A 201 -11.25 8.66 15.80
N SER A 202 -11.84 9.86 15.92
CA SER A 202 -11.10 11.10 16.10
C SER A 202 -10.34 11.14 17.44
N SER A 203 -10.69 10.27 18.38
CA SER A 203 -10.10 10.26 19.72
C SER A 203 -8.78 9.48 19.85
N ILE A 204 -8.39 8.69 18.85
CA ILE A 204 -7.20 7.80 18.99
C ILE A 204 -6.09 8.11 17.97
N TRP A 205 -6.43 8.55 16.78
CA TRP A 205 -5.47 8.85 15.72
C TRP A 205 -5.88 10.08 14.94
N TYR A 206 -4.93 10.99 14.72
CA TYR A 206 -5.17 12.22 13.97
C TYR A 206 -5.05 11.96 12.46
N HIS A 207 -6.01 12.43 11.68
CA HIS A 207 -6.13 12.20 10.24
C HIS A 207 -5.92 10.72 9.85
N PRO A 208 -6.73 9.80 10.40
CA PRO A 208 -6.54 8.39 10.16
C PRO A 208 -6.67 8.05 8.68
N ALA A 209 -5.86 7.12 8.23
CA ALA A 209 -6.10 6.46 6.96
C ALA A 209 -7.25 5.46 7.16
N ILE A 210 -8.38 5.71 6.53
CA ILE A 210 -9.53 4.84 6.58
C ILE A 210 -9.55 4.00 5.31
N SER A 211 -9.61 2.68 5.44
CA SER A 211 -9.94 1.81 4.33
C SER A 211 -11.35 2.12 3.84
N PHE A 212 -11.51 2.26 2.54
CA PHE A 212 -12.84 2.45 1.98
C PHE A 212 -13.65 1.16 2.17
N TYR A 213 -14.76 1.31 2.88
CA TYR A 213 -15.77 0.29 3.03
C TYR A 213 -16.77 0.41 1.87
N ASN A 214 -16.98 -0.68 1.16
CA ASN A 214 -17.99 -0.66 0.10
C ASN A 214 -19.34 -1.09 0.66
N GLU A 215 -20.24 -0.14 0.90
CA GLU A 215 -21.57 -0.39 1.47
C GLU A 215 -22.41 -1.36 0.65
N ASN A 216 -22.16 -1.46 -0.66
CA ASN A 216 -22.89 -2.40 -1.54
C ASN A 216 -22.56 -3.87 -1.22
N TYR A 217 -21.51 -4.14 -0.46
CA TYR A 217 -21.09 -5.50 -0.09
C TYR A 217 -21.26 -5.80 1.40
N ASN A 218 -21.95 -4.96 2.16
CA ASN A 218 -22.14 -5.17 3.59
C ASN A 218 -22.83 -6.50 3.90
N GLY A 219 -22.20 -7.35 4.70
CA GLY A 219 -22.69 -8.71 4.94
C GLY A 219 -22.45 -9.64 3.76
N SER A 220 -23.41 -10.50 3.44
CA SER A 220 -23.30 -11.42 2.31
C SER A 220 -23.48 -10.70 0.98
N PHE A 221 -22.58 -10.97 0.04
CA PHE A 221 -22.65 -10.39 -1.30
C PHE A 221 -22.44 -11.44 -2.40
N THR A 222 -22.89 -11.08 -3.60
CA THR A 222 -22.55 -11.79 -4.84
C THR A 222 -22.16 -10.76 -5.89
N VAL A 223 -20.96 -10.89 -6.45
CA VAL A 223 -20.45 -10.05 -7.55
C VAL A 223 -20.37 -10.89 -8.81
N LYS A 224 -20.92 -10.39 -9.91
CA LYS A 224 -20.71 -10.99 -11.22
C LYS A 224 -19.41 -10.47 -11.82
N TYR A 225 -18.54 -11.37 -12.23
CA TYR A 225 -17.30 -11.04 -12.92
C TYR A 225 -17.09 -12.00 -14.09
N LYS A 226 -17.08 -11.46 -15.32
CA LYS A 226 -17.16 -12.27 -16.54
C LYS A 226 -18.38 -13.22 -16.47
N GLU A 227 -18.19 -14.51 -16.68
CA GLU A 227 -19.27 -15.53 -16.62
C GLU A 227 -19.53 -16.05 -15.21
N GLU A 228 -18.64 -15.74 -14.26
CA GLU A 228 -18.68 -16.32 -12.91
C GLU A 228 -19.42 -15.43 -11.90
N LYS A 229 -19.93 -16.06 -10.85
CA LYS A 229 -20.45 -15.41 -9.66
C LYS A 229 -19.49 -15.61 -8.49
N ILE A 230 -19.00 -14.50 -7.96
CA ILE A 230 -18.13 -14.49 -6.78
C ILE A 230 -19.01 -14.25 -5.56
N ASN A 231 -19.12 -15.26 -4.70
CA ASN A 231 -19.86 -15.17 -3.45
C ASN A 231 -18.92 -14.81 -2.30
N GLY A 232 -19.38 -13.96 -1.41
CA GLY A 232 -18.55 -13.55 -0.29
C GLY A 232 -19.32 -12.94 0.86
N PHE A 233 -18.56 -12.52 1.87
CA PHE A 233 -19.05 -11.83 3.05
C PHE A 233 -18.06 -10.72 3.42
N GLN A 234 -18.58 -9.50 3.64
CA GLN A 234 -17.79 -8.35 4.10
C GLN A 234 -18.20 -7.95 5.51
N PHE A 235 -17.23 -7.66 6.36
CA PHE A 235 -17.48 -7.16 7.70
C PHE A 235 -16.32 -6.30 8.21
N ILE A 236 -16.63 -5.44 9.19
CA ILE A 236 -15.62 -4.68 9.93
C ILE A 236 -15.24 -5.47 11.17
N MET A 237 -13.94 -5.63 11.38
CA MET A 237 -13.36 -6.38 12.49
C MET A 237 -13.30 -5.50 13.75
N ASN A 238 -14.41 -5.42 14.49
CA ASN A 238 -14.51 -4.64 15.71
C ASN A 238 -15.26 -5.42 16.83
N HIS A 239 -15.33 -4.85 18.03
CA HIS A 239 -15.95 -5.51 19.20
C HIS A 239 -17.43 -5.88 19.00
N ARG A 240 -18.19 -5.08 18.23
CA ARG A 240 -19.60 -5.40 17.91
C ARG A 240 -19.72 -6.63 17.04
N ASN A 241 -18.66 -6.95 16.29
CA ASN A 241 -18.65 -8.03 15.31
C ASN A 241 -17.97 -9.32 15.80
N LEU A 242 -17.55 -9.42 17.09
CA LEU A 242 -16.96 -10.66 17.61
C LEU A 242 -17.89 -11.87 17.42
N GLY A 243 -19.20 -11.69 17.58
CA GLY A 243 -20.18 -12.73 17.29
C GLY A 243 -20.22 -13.13 15.81
N ILE A 244 -19.97 -12.20 14.89
CA ILE A 244 -19.87 -12.45 13.46
C ILE A 244 -18.58 -13.25 13.17
N ILE A 245 -17.47 -12.89 13.80
CA ILE A 245 -16.19 -13.62 13.65
C ILE A 245 -16.37 -15.08 14.07
N LYS A 246 -17.00 -15.35 15.22
CA LYS A 246 -17.30 -16.72 15.68
C LYS A 246 -18.19 -17.49 14.68
N LYS A 247 -19.22 -16.84 14.14
CA LYS A 247 -20.09 -17.45 13.11
C LYS A 247 -19.32 -17.75 11.82
N LEU A 248 -18.47 -16.83 11.37
CA LEU A 248 -17.66 -17.02 10.17
C LEU A 248 -16.64 -18.16 10.36
N ILE A 249 -16.04 -18.28 11.53
CA ILE A 249 -15.16 -19.41 11.85
C ILE A 249 -15.92 -20.72 11.67
N ASN A 250 -17.11 -20.85 12.24
CA ASN A 250 -17.94 -22.06 12.10
C ASN A 250 -18.33 -22.32 10.63
N ILE A 251 -18.69 -21.28 9.88
CA ILE A 251 -19.04 -21.40 8.45
C ILE A 251 -17.85 -21.91 7.66
N ILE A 252 -16.65 -21.34 7.87
CA ILE A 252 -15.44 -21.72 7.16
C ILE A 252 -14.97 -23.13 7.54
N CYS A 253 -15.07 -23.49 8.83
CA CYS A 253 -14.77 -24.86 9.27
C CYS A 253 -15.72 -25.90 8.65
N ASN A 254 -17.02 -25.60 8.57
CA ASN A 254 -18.02 -26.44 7.90
C ASN A 254 -17.83 -26.46 6.37
N TYR A 255 -17.42 -25.35 5.77
CA TYR A 255 -17.05 -25.28 4.36
C TYR A 255 -15.87 -26.20 4.06
N ASN A 256 -14.98 -26.42 5.04
CA ASN A 256 -13.87 -27.36 4.99
C ASN A 256 -12.93 -27.09 3.80
N PRO A 257 -12.38 -25.87 3.65
CA PRO A 257 -11.58 -25.53 2.48
C PRO A 257 -10.25 -26.33 2.42
N ALA A 258 -9.75 -26.52 1.21
CA ALA A 258 -8.41 -27.09 0.98
C ALA A 258 -7.34 -26.24 1.69
N PHE A 259 -7.47 -24.92 1.57
CA PHE A 259 -6.65 -23.94 2.25
C PHE A 259 -7.35 -22.57 2.22
N ILE A 260 -6.80 -21.62 2.97
CA ILE A 260 -7.18 -20.21 2.92
C ILE A 260 -6.06 -19.45 2.23
N TRP A 261 -6.42 -18.64 1.24
CA TRP A 261 -5.48 -17.77 0.55
C TRP A 261 -5.77 -16.31 0.91
N HIS A 262 -4.91 -15.74 1.76
CA HIS A 262 -4.96 -14.33 2.09
C HIS A 262 -4.23 -13.50 1.05
N MET A 263 -4.85 -12.40 0.60
CA MET A 263 -4.30 -11.43 -0.33
C MET A 263 -4.23 -10.06 0.33
N GLY A 264 -3.05 -9.60 0.62
CA GLY A 264 -2.81 -8.30 1.28
C GLY A 264 -1.58 -8.29 2.15
N ASN A 265 -1.22 -7.12 2.63
CA ASN A 265 0.02 -6.93 3.36
C ASN A 265 -0.10 -7.31 4.85
N ARG A 266 -1.32 -7.46 5.36
CA ARG A 266 -1.63 -7.87 6.73
C ARG A 266 -3.07 -8.37 6.84
N CYS A 267 -3.34 -9.31 7.71
CA CYS A 267 -4.71 -9.69 8.11
C CYS A 267 -4.69 -10.60 9.33
N LEU A 268 -5.33 -10.18 10.42
CA LEU A 268 -5.49 -11.04 11.61
C LEU A 268 -6.54 -12.13 11.41
N PHE A 269 -7.62 -11.83 10.64
CA PHE A 269 -8.71 -12.78 10.46
C PHE A 269 -8.27 -14.08 9.78
N ALA A 270 -7.48 -13.99 8.71
CA ALA A 270 -6.98 -15.18 8.02
C ALA A 270 -6.10 -16.05 8.95
N ASP A 271 -5.25 -15.39 9.75
CA ASP A 271 -4.32 -16.06 10.66
C ASP A 271 -5.01 -16.83 11.80
N LEU A 272 -6.26 -16.50 12.15
CA LEU A 272 -7.05 -17.28 13.11
C LEU A 272 -7.21 -18.75 12.68
N PHE A 273 -7.19 -19.00 11.36
CA PHE A 273 -7.42 -20.34 10.81
C PHE A 273 -6.16 -21.21 10.70
N ARG A 274 -4.96 -20.67 11.00
CA ARG A 274 -3.71 -21.45 10.90
C ARG A 274 -3.70 -22.70 11.79
N LYS A 275 -4.52 -22.69 12.85
CA LYS A 275 -4.73 -23.85 13.73
C LYS A 275 -5.75 -24.86 13.19
N TYR A 276 -6.48 -24.52 12.12
CA TYR A 276 -7.48 -25.38 11.52
C TYR A 276 -7.07 -25.91 10.15
N THR A 277 -6.54 -25.04 9.30
CA THR A 277 -6.16 -25.37 7.92
C THR A 277 -4.88 -24.63 7.54
N THR A 278 -4.32 -24.93 6.38
CA THR A 278 -3.19 -24.17 5.85
C THR A 278 -3.67 -22.78 5.42
N VAL A 279 -2.94 -21.76 5.85
CA VAL A 279 -3.09 -20.38 5.40
C VAL A 279 -1.88 -20.03 4.55
N MET A 280 -2.14 -19.49 3.37
CA MET A 280 -1.16 -18.95 2.45
C MET A 280 -1.37 -17.43 2.37
N ALA A 281 -0.33 -16.65 2.57
CA ALA A 281 -0.39 -15.19 2.57
C ALA A 281 0.42 -14.59 1.42
N MET A 282 -0.23 -13.79 0.57
CA MET A 282 0.33 -13.18 -0.62
C MET A 282 0.23 -11.64 -0.51
N PRO A 283 1.34 -10.90 -0.54
CA PRO A 283 1.32 -9.45 -0.52
C PRO A 283 0.88 -8.85 -1.85
N PHE A 284 0.45 -7.57 -1.83
CA PHE A 284 0.24 -6.76 -3.02
C PHE A 284 1.40 -5.82 -3.33
N THR A 285 2.40 -5.79 -2.47
CA THR A 285 3.64 -5.00 -2.61
C THR A 285 4.84 -5.91 -2.49
N ASP A 286 6.02 -5.38 -2.70
CA ASP A 286 7.25 -6.13 -2.49
C ASP A 286 7.42 -6.58 -1.04
N GLY A 287 8.10 -7.72 -0.83
CA GLY A 287 8.34 -8.34 0.48
C GLY A 287 7.31 -9.41 0.83
N TYR A 288 7.14 -9.64 2.14
CA TYR A 288 6.22 -10.63 2.69
C TYR A 288 5.12 -9.97 3.52
N THR A 289 3.96 -10.59 3.51
CA THR A 289 2.81 -10.20 4.36
C THR A 289 3.18 -10.22 5.85
N ILE A 290 2.64 -9.30 6.64
CA ILE A 290 2.68 -9.38 8.11
C ILE A 290 1.61 -10.37 8.56
N SER A 291 1.99 -11.65 8.69
CA SER A 291 1.07 -12.78 8.90
C SER A 291 1.76 -13.96 9.59
N GLU A 292 1.03 -14.75 10.34
CA GLU A 292 1.45 -16.04 10.91
C GLU A 292 1.05 -17.23 10.02
N ALA A 293 0.77 -17.01 8.73
CA ALA A 293 0.45 -18.03 7.76
C ALA A 293 1.59 -19.05 7.61
N GLN A 294 1.25 -20.30 7.33
CA GLN A 294 2.26 -21.37 7.13
C GLN A 294 3.04 -21.17 5.82
N ILE A 295 2.40 -20.61 4.78
CA ILE A 295 3.04 -20.35 3.49
C ILE A 295 3.05 -18.85 3.25
N MET A 296 4.24 -18.32 3.02
CA MET A 296 4.50 -16.89 2.85
C MET A 296 4.97 -16.61 1.43
N CYS A 297 4.13 -15.91 0.67
CA CYS A 297 4.42 -15.63 -0.74
C CYS A 297 5.22 -14.34 -0.92
N THR A 298 6.10 -14.32 -1.92
CA THR A 298 6.80 -13.13 -2.41
C THR A 298 6.95 -13.17 -3.93
N TYR A 299 7.17 -12.03 -4.56
CA TYR A 299 7.42 -11.98 -6.01
C TYR A 299 8.75 -12.66 -6.38
N LEU A 300 8.76 -13.39 -7.49
CA LEU A 300 9.90 -14.18 -7.97
C LEU A 300 11.22 -13.39 -8.10
N ASN A 301 11.16 -12.10 -8.38
CA ASN A 301 12.35 -11.26 -8.59
C ASN A 301 12.63 -10.29 -7.42
N SER A 302 12.10 -10.57 -6.26
CA SER A 302 12.33 -9.75 -5.05
C SER A 302 13.63 -10.20 -4.37
N HIS A 303 14.69 -9.41 -4.46
CA HIS A 303 16.03 -9.80 -4.01
C HIS A 303 16.74 -8.74 -3.15
N SER A 304 16.01 -7.77 -2.58
CA SER A 304 16.60 -6.77 -1.68
C SER A 304 17.18 -7.41 -0.42
N ASP A 305 18.11 -6.71 0.25
CA ASP A 305 18.65 -7.21 1.53
C ASP A 305 17.55 -7.30 2.60
N GLU A 306 16.55 -6.42 2.55
CA GLU A 306 15.37 -6.49 3.41
C GLU A 306 14.61 -7.81 3.22
N ILE A 307 14.46 -8.29 2.00
CA ILE A 307 13.79 -9.57 1.71
C ILE A 307 14.61 -10.75 2.23
N LYS A 308 15.92 -10.72 2.12
CA LYS A 308 16.79 -11.75 2.71
C LYS A 308 16.64 -11.83 4.23
N ASP A 309 16.53 -10.67 4.91
CA ASP A 309 16.29 -10.62 6.35
C ASP A 309 14.90 -11.19 6.71
N MET A 310 13.89 -10.90 5.89
CA MET A 310 12.55 -11.49 6.04
C MET A 310 12.60 -13.02 5.86
N GLU A 311 13.28 -13.53 4.84
CA GLU A 311 13.44 -14.97 4.57
C GLU A 311 14.18 -15.69 5.70
N ALA A 312 15.22 -15.06 6.24
CA ALA A 312 15.92 -15.60 7.41
C ALA A 312 14.96 -15.75 8.61
N TYR A 313 14.11 -14.73 8.85
CA TYR A 313 13.10 -14.80 9.92
C TYR A 313 12.04 -15.87 9.66
N LEU A 314 11.59 -16.07 8.42
CA LEU A 314 10.67 -17.16 8.08
C LEU A 314 11.29 -18.53 8.37
N GLY A 315 12.58 -18.72 8.08
CA GLY A 315 13.33 -19.92 8.43
C GLY A 315 13.34 -20.20 9.95
N GLU A 316 13.53 -19.16 10.78
CA GLU A 316 13.49 -19.27 12.24
C GLU A 316 12.10 -19.66 12.77
N THR A 317 11.04 -19.19 12.12
CA THR A 317 9.64 -19.45 12.52
C THR A 317 9.05 -20.72 11.91
N GLY A 318 9.79 -21.39 11.01
CA GLY A 318 9.33 -22.60 10.31
C GLY A 318 8.26 -22.35 9.25
N GLN A 319 8.08 -21.08 8.84
CA GLN A 319 7.19 -20.72 7.76
C GLN A 319 7.84 -21.04 6.41
N LYS A 320 7.04 -21.44 5.44
CA LYS A 320 7.53 -21.90 4.13
C LYS A 320 7.43 -20.75 3.11
N PRO A 321 8.54 -20.24 2.57
CA PRO A 321 8.48 -19.24 1.49
C PRO A 321 7.99 -19.87 0.19
N LEU A 322 7.20 -19.11 -0.58
CA LEU A 322 6.72 -19.48 -1.91
C LEU A 322 6.89 -18.29 -2.85
N GLN A 323 7.67 -18.45 -3.89
CA GLN A 323 7.83 -17.42 -4.90
C GLN A 323 6.72 -17.52 -5.95
N TYR A 324 6.24 -16.38 -6.45
CA TYR A 324 5.20 -16.33 -7.47
C TYR A 324 5.41 -15.22 -8.49
N ASP A 325 4.82 -15.38 -9.67
CA ASP A 325 4.78 -14.37 -10.73
C ASP A 325 3.34 -14.19 -11.24
N LEU A 326 2.45 -13.69 -10.38
CA LEU A 326 1.07 -13.39 -10.75
C LEU A 326 0.96 -11.94 -11.23
N ARG A 327 0.99 -11.77 -12.54
CA ARG A 327 0.87 -10.46 -13.20
C ARG A 327 -0.47 -10.37 -13.90
N LEU A 328 -1.32 -9.43 -13.46
CA LEU A 328 -2.62 -9.21 -14.10
C LEU A 328 -2.51 -9.17 -15.62
N PRO A 329 -3.37 -9.92 -16.33
CA PRO A 329 -3.44 -9.83 -17.79
C PRO A 329 -3.91 -8.42 -18.20
N LEU A 330 -3.36 -7.93 -19.28
CA LEU A 330 -3.71 -6.63 -19.85
C LEU A 330 -4.40 -6.81 -21.19
N THR A 331 -5.40 -5.98 -21.42
CA THR A 331 -6.06 -5.80 -22.71
C THR A 331 -5.80 -4.39 -23.21
N PRO A 332 -5.55 -4.21 -24.52
CA PRO A 332 -5.40 -2.88 -25.08
C PRO A 332 -6.69 -2.07 -24.92
N SER A 333 -6.54 -0.74 -24.87
CA SER A 333 -7.71 0.12 -24.98
C SER A 333 -8.46 -0.09 -26.28
N MET A 334 -9.78 -0.04 -26.21
CA MET A 334 -10.66 -0.03 -27.40
C MET A 334 -10.89 1.39 -27.93
N LYS A 335 -10.45 2.43 -27.19
CA LYS A 335 -10.56 3.84 -27.57
C LYS A 335 -9.25 4.35 -28.14
N THR A 336 -9.34 5.22 -29.12
CA THR A 336 -8.19 5.98 -29.63
C THR A 336 -8.19 7.36 -29.00
N TYR A 337 -7.08 7.73 -28.38
CA TYR A 337 -6.88 9.04 -27.78
C TYR A 337 -5.88 9.86 -28.60
N HIS A 338 -6.06 11.17 -28.58
CA HIS A 338 -5.15 12.12 -29.23
C HIS A 338 -4.69 13.16 -28.22
N ARG A 339 -3.48 13.67 -28.34
CA ARG A 339 -2.92 14.71 -27.46
C ARG A 339 -3.77 15.98 -27.40
N LYS A 340 -4.39 16.34 -28.52
CA LYS A 340 -5.33 17.47 -28.62
C LYS A 340 -6.55 17.35 -27.69
N ASP A 341 -6.97 16.12 -27.37
CA ASP A 341 -8.11 15.88 -26.48
C ASP A 341 -7.81 16.32 -25.04
N PHE A 342 -6.52 16.50 -24.74
CA PHE A 342 -5.99 16.91 -23.42
C PHE A 342 -5.26 18.26 -23.47
N ASN A 343 -5.40 19.02 -24.60
CA ASN A 343 -4.67 20.28 -24.81
C ASN A 343 -3.14 20.14 -24.72
N ILE A 344 -2.60 19.05 -25.23
CA ILE A 344 -1.18 18.76 -25.33
C ILE A 344 -0.74 18.94 -26.79
N ASP A 345 0.38 19.64 -27.02
CA ASP A 345 0.95 19.82 -28.36
C ASP A 345 1.54 18.50 -28.89
N ASP A 346 1.21 18.13 -30.13
CA ASP A 346 1.73 16.92 -30.76
C ASP A 346 3.25 16.93 -30.94
N LYS A 347 3.87 18.11 -30.93
CA LYS A 347 5.33 18.30 -31.05
C LYS A 347 6.08 18.19 -29.74
N ASP A 348 5.39 18.16 -28.63
CA ASP A 348 6.01 18.05 -27.31
C ASP A 348 6.50 16.63 -27.02
N PHE A 349 7.58 16.54 -26.28
CA PHE A 349 7.97 15.32 -25.56
C PHE A 349 7.25 15.29 -24.21
N VAL A 350 6.27 14.40 -24.10
CA VAL A 350 5.33 14.38 -22.97
C VAL A 350 5.77 13.39 -21.93
N ILE A 351 6.15 13.88 -20.76
CA ILE A 351 6.48 13.06 -19.59
C ILE A 351 5.22 12.96 -18.73
N THR A 352 4.80 11.73 -18.41
CA THR A 352 3.63 11.53 -17.54
C THR A 352 4.02 11.11 -16.14
N VAL A 353 3.29 11.65 -15.15
CA VAL A 353 3.35 11.28 -13.73
C VAL A 353 1.95 10.82 -13.32
N VAL A 354 1.82 9.56 -12.92
CA VAL A 354 0.50 8.97 -12.59
C VAL A 354 0.43 8.63 -11.11
N GLY A 355 -0.62 9.05 -10.42
CA GLY A 355 -0.83 8.69 -9.01
C GLY A 355 -2.16 9.20 -8.46
N ASN A 356 -2.64 8.53 -7.40
CA ASN A 356 -3.82 8.98 -6.64
C ASN A 356 -3.42 9.64 -5.30
N ARG A 357 -2.13 9.89 -5.09
CA ARG A 357 -1.56 10.52 -3.90
C ARG A 357 -0.53 11.59 -4.29
N LEU A 358 -0.75 12.25 -5.44
CA LEU A 358 0.22 13.21 -5.99
C LEU A 358 0.47 14.41 -5.06
N ASP A 359 -0.49 14.75 -4.21
CA ASP A 359 -0.33 15.80 -3.19
C ASP A 359 0.81 15.53 -2.20
N ILE A 360 1.09 14.25 -1.94
CA ILE A 360 2.18 13.82 -1.06
C ILE A 360 3.43 13.45 -1.89
N GLU A 361 3.23 12.77 -3.02
CA GLU A 361 4.29 12.18 -3.85
C GLU A 361 5.06 13.25 -4.64
N VAL A 362 4.41 14.38 -5.00
CA VAL A 362 5.06 15.53 -5.65
C VAL A 362 5.64 16.45 -4.57
N ASN A 363 6.56 15.92 -3.77
CA ASN A 363 7.25 16.63 -2.71
C ASN A 363 8.29 17.64 -3.24
N ASN A 364 8.92 18.41 -2.37
CA ASN A 364 9.86 19.48 -2.76
C ASN A 364 11.06 18.96 -3.59
N GLU A 365 11.59 17.79 -3.27
CA GLU A 365 12.70 17.20 -4.01
C GLU A 365 12.28 16.82 -5.44
N PHE A 366 11.12 16.18 -5.56
CA PHE A 366 10.57 15.83 -6.87
C PHE A 366 10.18 17.06 -7.69
N LYS A 367 9.61 18.12 -7.07
CA LYS A 367 9.37 19.41 -7.72
C LYS A 367 10.65 20.03 -8.28
N GLN A 368 11.78 19.91 -7.56
CA GLN A 368 13.07 20.38 -8.07
C GLN A 368 13.54 19.59 -9.30
N LEU A 369 13.32 18.28 -9.31
CA LEU A 369 13.58 17.44 -10.48
C LEU A 369 12.71 17.90 -11.67
N LEU A 370 11.41 18.09 -11.48
CA LEU A 370 10.49 18.54 -12.53
C LEU A 370 10.92 19.89 -13.11
N ARG A 371 11.32 20.87 -12.27
CA ARG A 371 11.87 22.16 -12.75
C ARG A 371 13.11 21.98 -13.62
N LYS A 372 14.05 21.12 -13.21
CA LYS A 372 15.26 20.83 -14.00
C LYS A 372 14.90 20.21 -15.34
N ILE A 373 13.96 19.26 -15.37
CA ILE A 373 13.48 18.60 -16.59
C ILE A 373 12.86 19.64 -17.55
N LEU A 374 11.96 20.46 -17.09
CA LEU A 374 11.30 21.47 -17.91
C LEU A 374 12.27 22.53 -18.48
N LYS A 375 13.41 22.76 -17.81
CA LYS A 375 14.49 23.64 -18.29
C LYS A 375 15.38 23.01 -19.38
N ILE A 376 15.29 21.70 -19.64
CA ILE A 376 16.05 21.03 -20.70
C ILE A 376 15.67 21.61 -22.08
N SER A 377 14.37 21.74 -22.33
CA SER A 377 13.85 22.24 -23.62
C SER A 377 12.44 22.80 -23.49
N SER A 378 12.10 23.79 -24.33
CA SER A 378 10.74 24.29 -24.46
C SER A 378 9.76 23.27 -25.06
N LYS A 379 10.25 22.15 -25.58
CA LYS A 379 9.45 21.06 -26.16
C LYS A 379 9.15 19.92 -25.17
N ILE A 380 9.48 20.07 -23.89
CA ILE A 380 9.11 19.09 -22.88
C ILE A 380 7.89 19.62 -22.13
N SER A 381 6.87 18.79 -21.98
CA SER A 381 5.72 19.05 -21.12
C SER A 381 5.50 17.88 -20.15
N ILE A 382 4.83 18.15 -19.02
CA ILE A 382 4.52 17.14 -18.00
C ILE A 382 3.01 17.00 -17.87
N ALA A 383 2.51 15.77 -17.97
CA ALA A 383 1.10 15.43 -17.79
C ALA A 383 0.92 14.66 -16.47
N PHE A 384 0.16 15.24 -15.53
CA PHE A 384 -0.25 14.57 -14.29
C PHE A 384 -1.59 13.85 -14.51
N VAL A 385 -1.66 12.58 -14.11
CA VAL A 385 -2.86 11.74 -14.25
C VAL A 385 -3.22 11.13 -12.90
N GLY A 386 -4.47 11.24 -12.49
CA GLY A 386 -4.96 10.69 -11.22
C GLY A 386 -5.57 11.75 -10.31
N ILE A 387 -5.20 11.74 -9.02
CA ILE A 387 -5.70 12.69 -8.01
C ILE A 387 -4.55 13.60 -7.57
N PHE A 388 -4.74 14.89 -7.76
CA PHE A 388 -3.81 15.96 -7.39
C PHE A 388 -4.60 17.21 -7.00
N GLU A 389 -5.14 17.23 -5.79
CA GLU A 389 -6.03 18.28 -5.32
C GLU A 389 -5.31 19.62 -5.20
N SER A 390 -4.05 19.62 -4.78
CA SER A 390 -3.22 20.80 -4.68
C SER A 390 -2.61 21.27 -6.03
N TYR A 391 -2.99 20.65 -7.17
CA TYR A 391 -2.48 21.09 -8.48
C TYR A 391 -2.63 22.59 -8.76
N PRO A 392 -3.76 23.27 -8.41
CA PRO A 392 -3.87 24.72 -8.59
C PRO A 392 -2.81 25.52 -7.81
N SER A 393 -2.46 25.06 -6.60
CA SER A 393 -1.39 25.69 -5.80
C SER A 393 -0.01 25.35 -6.39
N PHE A 394 0.20 24.12 -6.84
CA PHE A 394 1.45 23.68 -7.46
C PHE A 394 1.82 24.52 -8.70
N ILE A 395 0.88 24.81 -9.60
CA ILE A 395 1.16 25.62 -10.80
C ILE A 395 1.44 27.09 -10.47
N ASN A 396 0.97 27.58 -9.32
CA ASN A 396 1.23 28.95 -8.87
C ASN A 396 2.61 29.13 -8.21
N GLU A 397 3.31 28.01 -7.89
CA GLU A 397 4.65 28.09 -7.29
C GLU A 397 5.73 28.55 -8.28
N ASP A 398 5.52 28.31 -9.59
CA ASP A 398 6.52 28.61 -10.61
C ASP A 398 5.84 28.77 -11.99
N GLU A 399 6.16 29.83 -12.72
CA GLU A 399 5.63 30.09 -14.07
C GLU A 399 5.89 28.92 -15.04
N ILE A 400 7.01 28.22 -14.87
CA ILE A 400 7.33 27.06 -15.70
C ILE A 400 6.32 25.91 -15.49
N PHE A 401 5.77 25.75 -14.28
CA PHE A 401 4.75 24.75 -14.02
C PHE A 401 3.41 25.13 -14.64
N SER A 402 2.99 26.40 -14.51
CA SER A 402 1.72 26.87 -15.06
C SER A 402 1.66 26.78 -16.58
N THR A 403 2.80 26.98 -17.25
CA THR A 403 2.87 26.98 -18.72
C THR A 403 3.14 25.60 -19.32
N ARG A 404 3.84 24.71 -18.58
CA ARG A 404 4.44 23.49 -19.12
C ARG A 404 3.90 22.21 -18.48
N THR A 405 2.93 22.32 -17.60
CA THR A 405 2.28 21.14 -17.04
C THR A 405 0.80 21.08 -17.35
N LYS A 406 0.23 19.89 -17.39
CA LYS A 406 -1.19 19.61 -17.59
C LYS A 406 -1.68 18.64 -16.53
N PHE A 407 -2.87 18.88 -16.02
CA PHE A 407 -3.56 17.94 -15.15
C PHE A 407 -4.73 17.31 -15.91
N LEU A 408 -4.65 16.01 -16.13
CA LEU A 408 -5.63 15.26 -16.90
C LEU A 408 -6.74 14.66 -16.00
N GLY A 409 -6.59 14.80 -14.68
CA GLY A 409 -7.51 14.20 -13.73
C GLY A 409 -7.46 12.67 -13.73
N TYR A 410 -8.42 12.06 -13.05
CA TYR A 410 -8.57 10.62 -13.03
C TYR A 410 -9.04 10.09 -14.39
N GLN A 411 -8.39 9.04 -14.89
CA GLN A 411 -8.70 8.43 -16.17
C GLN A 411 -9.11 6.97 -15.99
N GLU A 412 -10.35 6.62 -16.36
CA GLU A 412 -10.84 5.24 -16.30
C GLU A 412 -10.08 4.32 -17.25
N ASP A 413 -9.81 4.80 -18.47
CA ASP A 413 -9.01 4.08 -19.47
C ASP A 413 -7.57 4.58 -19.47
N LEU A 414 -6.90 4.38 -18.34
CA LEU A 414 -5.51 4.84 -18.16
C LEU A 414 -4.56 4.22 -19.20
N ILE A 415 -4.79 2.95 -19.60
CA ILE A 415 -3.93 2.28 -20.58
C ILE A 415 -4.00 2.99 -21.95
N GLY A 416 -5.18 3.44 -22.37
CA GLY A 416 -5.34 4.19 -23.62
C GLY A 416 -4.68 5.58 -23.56
N VAL A 417 -4.90 6.30 -22.46
CA VAL A 417 -4.31 7.64 -22.27
C VAL A 417 -2.78 7.59 -22.20
N LEU A 418 -2.20 6.57 -21.57
CA LEU A 418 -0.74 6.43 -21.52
C LEU A 418 -0.11 6.12 -22.88
N GLY A 419 -0.89 5.61 -23.83
CA GLY A 419 -0.42 5.34 -25.20
C GLY A 419 -0.05 6.60 -25.99
N ILE A 420 -0.46 7.79 -25.58
CA ILE A 420 -0.12 9.06 -26.23
C ILE A 420 1.04 9.83 -25.55
N MET A 421 1.62 9.26 -24.50
CA MET A 421 2.77 9.82 -23.78
C MET A 421 4.09 9.31 -24.31
N ASP A 422 5.19 10.02 -24.05
CA ASP A 422 6.52 9.61 -24.48
C ASP A 422 7.34 8.94 -23.38
N LEU A 423 7.13 9.34 -22.11
CA LEU A 423 7.91 8.82 -21.00
C LEU A 423 7.05 8.77 -19.73
N PHE A 424 7.16 7.70 -18.97
CA PHE A 424 6.58 7.61 -17.63
C PHE A 424 7.65 7.92 -16.58
N LEU A 425 7.37 8.88 -15.71
CA LEU A 425 8.25 9.27 -14.61
C LEU A 425 7.60 8.91 -13.28
N ASN A 426 8.20 7.96 -12.56
CA ASN A 426 7.71 7.56 -11.25
C ASN A 426 8.33 8.43 -10.14
N PRO A 427 7.53 9.13 -9.31
CA PRO A 427 8.06 9.78 -8.12
C PRO A 427 8.60 8.75 -7.12
N PRO A 428 9.51 9.14 -6.20
CA PRO A 428 9.98 8.27 -5.12
C PRO A 428 8.81 7.83 -4.23
N ARG A 429 8.39 6.57 -4.35
CA ARG A 429 7.23 6.04 -3.62
C ARG A 429 7.17 4.52 -3.64
N GLN A 430 6.34 3.96 -2.75
CA GLN A 430 5.85 2.60 -2.87
C GLN A 430 4.48 2.60 -3.56
N GLY A 431 4.24 1.61 -4.42
CA GLY A 431 3.07 1.55 -5.29
C GLY A 431 3.29 2.22 -6.65
N GLY A 432 2.23 2.34 -7.45
CA GLY A 432 2.29 2.93 -8.80
C GLY A 432 2.64 1.96 -9.93
N GLY A 433 2.95 0.70 -9.62
CA GLY A 433 3.34 -0.32 -10.62
C GLY A 433 2.34 -0.52 -11.75
N GLY A 434 1.03 -0.37 -11.48
CA GLY A 434 0.00 -0.47 -12.51
C GLY A 434 0.16 0.56 -13.65
N GLY A 435 0.38 1.82 -13.30
CA GLY A 435 0.60 2.89 -14.30
C GLY A 435 1.85 2.65 -15.13
N ALA A 436 2.96 2.25 -14.49
CA ALA A 436 4.20 1.92 -15.17
C ALA A 436 4.02 0.76 -16.16
N VAL A 437 3.34 -0.31 -15.74
CA VAL A 437 3.06 -1.46 -16.60
C VAL A 437 2.17 -1.10 -17.80
N TYR A 438 1.19 -0.23 -17.63
CA TYR A 438 0.36 0.26 -18.74
C TYR A 438 1.19 1.11 -19.73
N SER A 439 2.13 1.91 -19.22
CA SER A 439 3.08 2.64 -20.06
C SER A 439 3.96 1.69 -20.88
N LEU A 440 4.61 0.73 -20.22
CA LEU A 440 5.42 -0.28 -20.89
C LEU A 440 4.62 -1.09 -21.93
N TYR A 441 3.36 -1.42 -21.62
CA TYR A 441 2.46 -2.11 -22.55
C TYR A 441 2.24 -1.32 -23.84
N ASN A 442 2.27 0.00 -23.79
CA ASN A 442 2.16 0.91 -24.93
C ASN A 442 3.51 1.23 -25.57
N GLY A 443 4.62 0.67 -25.10
CA GLY A 443 5.96 0.98 -25.57
C GLY A 443 6.49 2.32 -25.04
N VAL A 444 5.88 2.85 -23.99
CA VAL A 444 6.34 4.07 -23.33
C VAL A 444 7.34 3.68 -22.24
N PRO A 445 8.62 4.10 -22.35
CA PRO A 445 9.64 3.78 -21.37
C PRO A 445 9.33 4.36 -19.99
N VAL A 446 9.92 3.78 -18.96
CA VAL A 446 9.69 4.15 -17.55
C VAL A 446 11.01 4.57 -16.92
N VAL A 447 10.97 5.65 -16.13
CA VAL A 447 12.07 6.11 -15.28
C VAL A 447 11.65 6.02 -13.82
N THR A 448 12.40 5.27 -13.02
CA THR A 448 12.12 5.03 -11.59
C THR A 448 13.40 4.78 -10.80
N LEU A 449 13.32 4.95 -9.49
CA LEU A 449 14.38 4.53 -8.57
C LEU A 449 14.31 3.03 -8.30
N ASN A 450 15.45 2.42 -8.06
CA ASN A 450 15.62 0.97 -7.89
C ASN A 450 14.90 0.39 -6.65
N TYR A 451 14.61 1.22 -5.65
CA TYR A 451 13.91 0.82 -4.43
C TYR A 451 12.38 1.01 -4.48
N CYS A 452 11.85 1.53 -5.59
CA CYS A 452 10.41 1.68 -5.78
C CYS A 452 9.78 0.40 -6.35
N ASP A 453 8.54 0.07 -5.98
CA ASP A 453 7.80 -1.10 -6.52
C ASP A 453 7.78 -1.15 -8.06
N VAL A 454 7.80 0.01 -8.71
CA VAL A 454 7.85 0.14 -10.17
C VAL A 454 9.09 -0.53 -10.75
N ALA A 455 10.22 -0.54 -10.03
CA ALA A 455 11.46 -1.17 -10.46
C ALA A 455 11.30 -2.67 -10.75
N ASN A 456 10.40 -3.35 -10.04
CA ASN A 456 10.09 -4.77 -10.25
C ASN A 456 9.48 -5.08 -11.64
N SER A 457 9.12 -4.05 -12.40
CA SER A 457 8.63 -4.18 -13.78
C SER A 457 9.71 -3.95 -14.83
N LEU A 458 10.95 -3.66 -14.41
CA LEU A 458 12.10 -3.34 -15.24
C LEU A 458 13.24 -4.34 -14.98
N GLU A 459 14.22 -4.37 -15.88
CA GLU A 459 15.49 -5.01 -15.58
C GLU A 459 16.31 -4.08 -14.66
N PRO A 460 17.17 -4.61 -13.76
CA PRO A 460 17.92 -3.79 -12.80
C PRO A 460 18.72 -2.65 -13.42
N GLU A 461 19.31 -2.88 -14.61
CA GLU A 461 20.10 -1.89 -15.34
C GLU A 461 19.26 -0.73 -15.94
N ASP A 462 17.94 -0.86 -15.98
CA ASP A 462 17.02 0.18 -16.48
C ASP A 462 16.45 1.03 -15.32
N THR A 463 16.88 0.79 -14.09
CA THR A 463 16.49 1.56 -12.90
C THR A 463 17.57 2.57 -12.52
N CYS A 464 17.21 3.55 -11.71
CA CYS A 464 18.12 4.59 -11.24
C CYS A 464 18.41 4.44 -9.75
N ASN A 465 19.66 4.73 -9.32
CA ASN A 465 20.03 4.71 -7.91
C ASN A 465 19.78 6.06 -7.21
N SER A 466 19.56 7.13 -7.98
CA SER A 466 19.40 8.48 -7.47
C SER A 466 18.53 9.36 -8.38
N ILE A 467 17.99 10.44 -7.80
CA ILE A 467 17.28 11.50 -8.55
C ILE A 467 18.18 12.13 -9.63
N GLN A 468 19.49 12.21 -9.38
CA GLN A 468 20.43 12.74 -10.36
C GLN A 468 20.57 11.80 -11.58
N GLU A 469 20.60 10.48 -11.35
CA GLU A 469 20.59 9.50 -12.44
C GLU A 469 19.28 9.53 -13.22
N MET A 470 18.12 9.69 -12.55
CA MET A 470 16.84 9.89 -13.22
C MET A 470 16.89 11.07 -14.18
N PHE A 471 17.42 12.20 -13.73
CA PHE A 471 17.57 13.40 -14.56
C PHE A 471 18.45 13.12 -15.80
N GLY A 472 19.61 12.50 -15.63
CA GLY A 472 20.51 12.13 -16.72
C GLY A 472 19.85 11.17 -17.73
N LEU A 473 19.10 10.18 -17.23
CA LEU A 473 18.38 9.23 -18.07
C LEU A 473 17.27 9.91 -18.88
N ILE A 474 16.52 10.86 -18.28
CA ILE A 474 15.49 11.65 -18.98
C ILE A 474 16.11 12.50 -20.08
N GLN A 475 17.27 13.13 -19.83
CA GLN A 475 18.00 13.86 -20.88
C GLN A 475 18.36 12.93 -22.04
N LYS A 476 18.84 11.72 -21.74
CA LYS A 476 19.19 10.74 -22.77
C LYS A 476 17.97 10.32 -23.60
N TYR A 477 16.82 10.07 -22.98
CA TYR A 477 15.56 9.80 -23.70
C TYR A 477 15.15 10.94 -24.62
N PHE A 478 15.34 12.18 -24.20
CA PHE A 478 14.95 13.35 -25.00
C PHE A 478 15.90 13.60 -26.17
N TYR A 479 17.22 13.49 -25.98
CA TYR A 479 18.21 13.85 -27.01
C TYR A 479 18.61 12.69 -27.92
N ASP A 480 18.60 11.45 -27.43
CA ASP A 480 19.03 10.26 -28.18
C ASP A 480 17.82 9.46 -28.67
N LYS A 481 17.39 9.77 -29.90
CA LYS A 481 16.25 9.09 -30.52
C LYS A 481 16.47 7.59 -30.73
N VAL A 482 17.71 7.16 -30.99
CA VAL A 482 18.04 5.75 -31.19
C VAL A 482 17.91 4.99 -29.89
N PHE A 483 18.43 5.57 -28.80
CA PHE A 483 18.24 5.02 -27.46
C PHE A 483 16.75 4.96 -27.09
N TYR A 484 16.00 6.04 -27.32
CA TYR A 484 14.56 6.08 -27.06
C TYR A 484 13.83 4.94 -27.78
N GLN A 485 14.05 4.78 -29.09
CA GLN A 485 13.39 3.73 -29.87
C GLN A 485 13.76 2.33 -29.38
N LYS A 486 15.04 2.09 -29.05
CA LYS A 486 15.48 0.82 -28.48
C LYS A 486 14.74 0.51 -27.17
N GLN A 487 14.62 1.46 -26.29
CA GLN A 487 13.93 1.29 -25.01
C GLN A 487 12.41 1.16 -25.18
N SER A 488 11.81 1.86 -26.14
CA SER A 488 10.39 1.71 -26.48
C SER A 488 10.08 0.29 -26.99
N VAL A 489 10.94 -0.28 -27.83
CA VAL A 489 10.81 -1.69 -28.27
C VAL A 489 10.99 -2.65 -27.10
N LYS A 490 11.99 -2.41 -26.21
CA LYS A 490 12.21 -3.23 -25.00
C LYS A 490 10.97 -3.19 -24.09
N ALA A 491 10.34 -2.01 -23.92
CA ALA A 491 9.13 -1.86 -23.11
C ALA A 491 7.98 -2.76 -23.58
N LEU A 492 7.82 -2.95 -24.90
CA LEU A 492 6.77 -3.80 -25.47
C LEU A 492 6.90 -5.29 -25.11
N GLU A 493 8.08 -5.74 -24.67
CA GLU A 493 8.27 -7.14 -24.23
C GLU A 493 7.35 -7.51 -23.04
N ILE A 494 6.90 -6.51 -22.27
CA ILE A 494 5.93 -6.71 -21.17
C ILE A 494 4.64 -7.39 -21.66
N ARG A 495 4.25 -7.18 -22.93
CA ARG A 495 3.05 -7.79 -23.53
C ARG A 495 3.09 -9.31 -23.47
N LYS A 496 4.28 -9.89 -23.68
CA LYS A 496 4.47 -11.35 -23.64
C LYS A 496 4.27 -11.91 -22.23
N LYS A 497 4.52 -11.11 -21.19
CA LYS A 497 4.40 -11.48 -19.77
C LYS A 497 3.01 -11.19 -19.19
N ARG A 498 2.07 -10.62 -19.97
CA ARG A 498 0.78 -10.11 -19.50
C ARG A 498 -0.44 -10.71 -20.21
N GLY A 499 -0.26 -11.85 -20.87
CA GLY A 499 -1.36 -12.61 -21.46
C GLY A 499 -2.18 -13.38 -20.43
N LEU A 500 -3.44 -13.64 -20.73
CA LEU A 500 -4.33 -14.45 -19.87
C LEU A 500 -3.78 -15.87 -19.67
N ASP A 501 -3.20 -16.45 -20.71
CA ASP A 501 -2.60 -17.80 -20.64
C ASP A 501 -1.37 -17.83 -19.72
N VAL A 502 -0.57 -16.76 -19.70
CA VAL A 502 0.56 -16.65 -18.78
C VAL A 502 0.07 -16.57 -17.34
N PHE A 503 -0.94 -15.73 -17.09
CA PHE A 503 -1.53 -15.62 -15.76
C PHE A 503 -2.15 -16.94 -15.27
N PHE A 504 -2.82 -17.65 -16.17
CA PHE A 504 -3.36 -18.98 -15.89
C PHE A 504 -2.26 -19.98 -15.51
N ASN A 505 -1.21 -20.09 -16.34
CA ASN A 505 -0.13 -21.04 -16.11
C ASN A 505 0.63 -20.72 -14.80
N ASN A 506 0.91 -19.44 -14.55
CA ASN A 506 1.60 -19.03 -13.31
C ASN A 506 0.73 -19.29 -12.07
N THR A 507 -0.59 -19.06 -12.16
CA THR A 507 -1.52 -19.42 -11.08
C THR A 507 -1.53 -20.93 -10.83
N LYS A 508 -1.52 -21.72 -11.90
CA LYS A 508 -1.46 -23.19 -11.81
C LYS A 508 -0.18 -23.66 -11.10
N THR A 509 0.98 -23.20 -11.57
CA THR A 509 2.27 -23.52 -10.96
C THR A 509 2.31 -23.16 -9.48
N MET A 510 1.91 -21.93 -9.14
CA MET A 510 1.85 -21.47 -7.74
C MET A 510 0.96 -22.35 -6.88
N LEU A 511 -0.20 -22.80 -7.37
CA LEU A 511 -1.09 -23.69 -6.62
C LEU A 511 -0.52 -25.08 -6.45
N GLU A 512 0.13 -25.64 -7.47
CA GLU A 512 0.79 -26.94 -7.43
C GLU A 512 1.92 -26.93 -6.39
N GLU A 513 2.81 -25.94 -6.45
CA GLU A 513 3.88 -25.75 -5.46
C GLU A 513 3.33 -25.52 -4.04
N ALA A 514 2.26 -24.71 -3.90
CA ALA A 514 1.63 -24.51 -2.60
C ALA A 514 1.09 -25.81 -2.01
N VAL A 515 0.47 -26.66 -2.83
CA VAL A 515 -0.08 -27.97 -2.37
C VAL A 515 1.03 -28.90 -1.89
N GLU A 516 2.19 -28.91 -2.51
CA GLU A 516 3.36 -29.66 -2.05
C GLU A 516 3.85 -29.21 -0.66
N LEU A 517 3.61 -27.94 -0.34
CA LEU A 517 3.97 -27.37 0.97
C LEU A 517 2.91 -27.62 2.08
N PHE A 518 1.71 -28.15 1.76
CA PHE A 518 0.65 -28.35 2.76
C PHE A 518 0.91 -29.54 3.70
N GLU A 519 1.77 -30.45 3.31
CA GLU A 519 2.21 -31.62 4.09
C GLU A 519 3.61 -31.39 4.68
#